data_30c3772cf2743aa0a34fcd37e9c2ee81
#
_entry.id   30c3772cf2743aa0a34fcd37e9c2ee81
#
_cell.length_a   1.000
_cell.length_b   1.000
_cell.length_c   1.000
_cell.angle_alpha   90.00
_cell.angle_beta   90.00
_cell.angle_gamma   90.00
#
_symmetry.space_group_name_H-M   'P 1'
#
loop_
_entity.id
_entity.type
_entity.pdbx_description
1 polymer ?
#
loop_
_entity_poly.entity_id
_entity_poly.type
_entity_poly.pdbx_seq_one_letter_code
_entity_poly.pdbx_strand_id
1 'polypeptide(L)'
;RGQTVVIYDDFGQRSDTSSYPNLEFMEIIRSGNVAEWPLHMAALQEKNSTFFKSKCCILTSNEVKYNIPSLTHPEALERSINIRLNAYVKAQFKDHAGKIDVRKVMSTFGTTMSKYIYEFELIERTGSGSTSHFYPVPNAAFPDRYDYDQIADYIRLKYKQKRTHSSVRIDALNEYA
;
A
#
# COMPACT_ATOMS: atom_id res chain seq x y z
N ARG A 1 15.82 3.76 13.58
CA ARG A 1 16.38 4.56 12.46
C ARG A 1 16.66 3.63 11.29
N GLY A 2 16.23 3.99 10.08
CA GLY A 2 16.52 3.20 8.86
C GLY A 2 15.66 1.94 8.68
N GLN A 3 14.41 1.94 9.14
CA GLN A 3 13.47 0.85 8.88
C GLN A 3 13.21 0.73 7.38
N THR A 4 13.29 -0.49 6.87
CA THR A 4 13.07 -0.77 5.45
C THR A 4 11.59 -0.70 5.08
N VAL A 5 10.70 -1.06 6.01
CA VAL A 5 9.25 -1.13 5.83
C VAL A 5 8.58 -0.36 6.96
N VAL A 6 7.57 0.42 6.61
CA VAL A 6 6.62 1.04 7.54
C VAL A 6 5.24 0.46 7.27
N ILE A 7 4.50 0.17 8.33
CA ILE A 7 3.14 -0.36 8.23
C ILE A 7 2.20 0.66 8.89
N TYR A 8 1.17 1.06 8.15
CA TYR A 8 0.02 1.82 8.63
C TYR A 8 -1.14 0.83 8.73
N ASP A 9 -1.43 0.41 9.95
CA ASP A 9 -2.56 -0.46 10.22
C ASP A 9 -3.83 0.38 10.35
N ASP A 10 -4.95 -0.12 9.82
CA ASP A 10 -6.23 0.61 9.79
C ASP A 10 -6.13 2.02 9.17
N PHE A 11 -5.33 2.16 8.11
CA PHE A 11 -5.12 3.43 7.42
C PHE A 11 -6.43 4.10 6.99
N GLY A 12 -6.55 5.39 7.29
CA GLY A 12 -7.71 6.19 6.90
C GLY A 12 -8.94 6.00 7.80
N GLN A 13 -8.85 5.29 8.93
CA GLN A 13 -9.96 5.12 9.88
C GLN A 13 -10.39 6.45 10.50
N ARG A 14 -9.48 7.38 10.66
CA ARG A 14 -9.80 8.71 11.18
C ARG A 14 -10.49 9.53 10.10
N SER A 15 -11.64 10.11 10.45
CA SER A 15 -12.36 11.04 9.56
C SER A 15 -11.47 12.22 9.18
N ASP A 16 -11.55 12.62 7.92
CA ASP A 16 -10.89 13.79 7.37
C ASP A 16 -11.92 14.91 7.14
N THR A 17 -11.59 16.10 7.58
CA THR A 17 -12.39 17.31 7.31
C THR A 17 -11.46 18.49 7.00
N SER A 18 -11.98 19.51 6.34
CA SER A 18 -11.20 20.74 6.06
C SER A 18 -10.70 21.44 7.34
N SER A 19 -11.44 21.33 8.44
CA SER A 19 -11.05 21.92 9.74
C SER A 19 -10.15 21.03 10.58
N TYR A 20 -10.23 19.70 10.37
CA TYR A 20 -9.44 18.70 11.10
C TYR A 20 -8.90 17.66 10.11
N PRO A 21 -7.81 18.00 9.39
CA PRO A 21 -7.21 17.11 8.41
C PRO A 21 -6.67 15.83 9.04
N ASN A 22 -6.88 14.71 8.37
CA ASN A 22 -6.19 13.48 8.70
C ASN A 22 -4.78 13.50 8.09
N LEU A 23 -3.77 13.70 8.93
CA LEU A 23 -2.38 13.88 8.50
C LEU A 23 -1.79 12.63 7.84
N GLU A 24 -2.34 11.44 8.09
CA GLU A 24 -1.87 10.19 7.47
C GLU A 24 -1.88 10.27 5.94
N PHE A 25 -2.89 10.93 5.35
CA PHE A 25 -2.98 11.09 3.90
C PHE A 25 -1.81 11.90 3.34
N MET A 26 -1.45 12.99 4.01
CA MET A 26 -0.29 13.81 3.63
C MET A 26 1.03 13.08 3.83
N GLU A 27 1.14 12.25 4.86
CA GLU A 27 2.33 11.44 5.11
C GLU A 27 2.59 10.45 3.98
N ILE A 28 1.55 9.76 3.50
CA ILE A 28 1.69 8.84 2.37
C ILE A 28 2.03 9.57 1.08
N ILE A 29 1.39 10.72 0.80
CA ILE A 29 1.73 11.54 -0.38
C ILE A 29 3.20 11.97 -0.34
N ARG A 30 3.69 12.42 0.81
CA ARG A 30 5.09 12.85 0.98
C ARG A 30 6.07 11.70 0.92
N SER A 31 5.74 10.55 1.51
CA SER A 31 6.60 9.35 1.48
C SER A 31 6.78 8.78 0.07
N GLY A 32 5.80 9.00 -0.81
CA GLY A 32 5.84 8.58 -2.22
C GLY A 32 6.62 9.51 -3.14
N ASN A 33 6.99 10.72 -2.67
CA ASN A 33 7.71 11.69 -3.46
C ASN A 33 9.22 11.41 -3.54
N VAL A 34 9.86 11.96 -4.56
CA VAL A 34 11.33 11.89 -4.74
C VAL A 34 12.07 12.83 -3.79
N ALA A 35 11.41 13.92 -3.37
CA ALA A 35 11.98 14.90 -2.45
C ALA A 35 12.15 14.29 -1.03
N GLU A 36 13.26 14.62 -0.39
CA GLU A 36 13.49 14.21 0.99
C GLU A 36 12.41 14.78 1.90
N TRP A 37 11.82 13.90 2.70
CA TRP A 37 10.80 14.29 3.67
C TRP A 37 11.38 14.25 5.09
N PRO A 38 11.59 15.44 5.72
CA PRO A 38 12.04 15.49 7.11
C PRO A 38 10.93 15.00 8.04
N LEU A 39 11.29 14.11 8.95
CA LEU A 39 10.37 13.60 9.96
C LEU A 39 10.24 14.61 11.13
N HIS A 40 9.03 14.69 11.66
CA HIS A 40 8.75 15.49 12.86
C HIS A 40 9.32 14.77 14.08
N MET A 41 10.49 15.24 14.55
CA MET A 41 11.15 14.69 15.74
C MET A 41 10.92 15.59 16.95
N ALA A 42 10.71 14.98 18.12
CA ALA A 42 10.53 15.70 19.37
C ALA A 42 11.83 16.35 19.86
N ALA A 43 12.97 15.69 19.66
CA ALA A 43 14.28 16.20 20.04
C ALA A 43 14.77 17.27 19.06
N LEU A 44 15.16 18.43 19.60
CA LEU A 44 15.62 19.59 18.80
C LEU A 44 16.84 19.26 17.92
N GLN A 45 17.75 18.44 18.43
CA GLN A 45 18.99 18.01 17.74
C GLN A 45 18.72 17.07 16.56
N GLU A 46 17.56 16.41 16.53
CA GLU A 46 17.16 15.51 15.47
C GLU A 46 16.24 16.18 14.43
N LYS A 47 15.74 17.39 14.73
CA LYS A 47 15.02 18.21 13.76
C LYS A 47 15.94 18.53 12.59
N ASN A 48 15.43 18.39 11.38
CA ASN A 48 16.12 18.66 10.11
C ASN A 48 17.26 17.70 9.76
N SER A 49 17.55 16.69 10.60
CA SER A 49 18.57 15.66 10.29
C SER A 49 18.01 14.26 10.11
N THR A 50 16.73 14.06 10.39
CA THR A 50 16.05 12.77 10.27
C THR A 50 15.03 12.80 9.15
N PHE A 51 15.29 11.99 8.11
CA PHE A 51 14.45 11.91 6.92
C PHE A 51 13.78 10.55 6.80
N PHE A 52 12.63 10.52 6.13
CA PHE A 52 11.97 9.28 5.76
C PHE A 52 12.82 8.52 4.73
N LYS A 53 13.25 7.30 5.07
CA LYS A 53 14.12 6.47 4.23
C LYS A 53 13.59 5.06 3.98
N SER A 54 12.36 4.79 4.39
CA SER A 54 11.75 3.47 4.19
C SER A 54 11.47 3.22 2.71
N LYS A 55 11.74 2.00 2.29
CA LYS A 55 11.63 1.59 0.87
C LYS A 55 10.22 1.12 0.50
N CYS A 56 9.41 0.82 1.50
CA CYS A 56 8.06 0.30 1.33
C CYS A 56 7.16 0.80 2.45
N CYS A 57 5.97 1.25 2.10
CA CYS A 57 4.86 1.49 3.01
C CYS A 57 3.77 0.46 2.72
N ILE A 58 3.29 -0.22 3.75
CA ILE A 58 2.15 -1.13 3.69
C ILE A 58 1.00 -0.45 4.41
N LEU A 59 -0.13 -0.33 3.74
CA LEU A 59 -1.35 0.24 4.29
C LEU A 59 -2.40 -0.86 4.36
N THR A 60 -2.94 -1.15 5.54
CA THR A 60 -4.14 -1.98 5.68
C THR A 60 -5.34 -1.07 5.83
N SER A 61 -6.44 -1.36 5.15
CA SER A 61 -7.64 -0.53 5.20
C SER A 61 -8.87 -1.34 4.83
N ASN A 62 -10.01 -0.94 5.37
CA ASN A 62 -11.32 -1.44 4.96
C ASN A 62 -11.92 -0.63 3.79
N GLU A 63 -11.24 0.48 3.40
CA GLU A 63 -11.70 1.39 2.35
C GLU A 63 -10.89 1.23 1.08
N VAL A 64 -11.56 1.13 -0.06
CA VAL A 64 -10.93 1.14 -1.38
C VAL A 64 -10.68 2.56 -1.85
N LYS A 65 -11.58 3.49 -1.50
CA LYS A 65 -11.52 4.90 -1.88
C LYS A 65 -11.81 5.78 -0.66
N TYR A 66 -10.96 6.77 -0.47
CA TYR A 66 -11.07 7.69 0.66
C TYR A 66 -11.78 8.99 0.25
N ASN A 67 -12.64 9.49 1.13
CA ASN A 67 -13.17 10.84 1.03
C ASN A 67 -12.24 11.78 1.81
N ILE A 68 -11.57 12.71 1.10
CA ILE A 68 -10.50 13.55 1.66
C ILE A 68 -10.79 15.03 1.38
N PRO A 69 -11.77 15.63 2.08
CA PRO A 69 -12.14 17.03 1.88
C PRO A 69 -11.06 18.04 2.30
N SER A 70 -10.06 17.63 3.07
CA SER A 70 -8.92 18.50 3.44
C SER A 70 -7.93 18.71 2.30
N LEU A 71 -7.95 17.87 1.27
CA LEU A 71 -7.05 17.99 0.12
C LEU A 71 -7.74 18.62 -1.07
N THR A 72 -7.12 19.65 -1.64
CA THR A 72 -7.58 20.24 -2.92
C THR A 72 -7.49 19.24 -4.08
N HIS A 73 -6.51 18.33 -4.01
CA HIS A 73 -6.24 17.30 -5.03
C HIS A 73 -6.12 15.91 -4.39
N PRO A 74 -7.25 15.27 -4.00
CA PRO A 74 -7.24 13.95 -3.35
C PRO A 74 -6.65 12.84 -4.23
N GLU A 75 -6.65 13.02 -5.56
CA GLU A 75 -5.98 12.12 -6.49
C GLU A 75 -4.46 12.01 -6.28
N ALA A 76 -3.85 12.92 -5.51
CA ALA A 76 -2.45 12.82 -5.14
C ALA A 76 -2.18 11.59 -4.27
N LEU A 77 -3.07 11.28 -3.32
CA LEU A 77 -3.01 10.05 -2.54
C LEU A 77 -3.13 8.82 -3.43
N GLU A 78 -4.10 8.86 -4.35
CA GLU A 78 -4.35 7.77 -5.28
C GLU A 78 -3.11 7.41 -6.12
N ARG A 79 -2.37 8.42 -6.58
CA ARG A 79 -1.12 8.24 -7.34
C ARG A 79 0.03 7.73 -6.49
N SER A 80 0.02 8.00 -5.19
CA SER A 80 1.08 7.57 -4.27
C SER A 80 0.98 6.09 -3.93
N ILE A 81 -0.19 5.47 -4.06
CA ILE A 81 -0.40 4.04 -3.81
C ILE A 81 -0.10 3.26 -5.10
N ASN A 82 1.00 2.54 -5.10
CA ASN A 82 1.51 1.87 -6.29
C ASN A 82 0.84 0.52 -6.58
N ILE A 83 0.43 -0.20 -5.56
CA ILE A 83 -0.19 -1.53 -5.65
C ILE A 83 -1.37 -1.56 -4.70
N ARG A 84 -2.51 -2.03 -5.17
CA ARG A 84 -3.73 -2.22 -4.38
C ARG A 84 -4.15 -3.67 -4.47
N LEU A 85 -4.49 -4.24 -3.34
CA LEU A 85 -4.89 -5.64 -3.23
C LEU A 85 -6.12 -5.75 -2.34
N ASN A 86 -7.13 -6.47 -2.83
CA ASN A 86 -8.15 -7.02 -1.94
C ASN A 86 -7.66 -8.38 -1.44
N ALA A 87 -7.70 -8.59 -0.13
CA ALA A 87 -7.34 -9.84 0.51
C ALA A 87 -8.60 -10.63 0.89
N TYR A 88 -8.67 -11.88 0.51
CA TYR A 88 -9.78 -12.78 0.82
C TYR A 88 -9.26 -14.04 1.50
N VAL A 89 -10.03 -14.54 2.44
CA VAL A 89 -9.79 -15.88 2.99
C VAL A 89 -10.26 -16.91 1.96
N LYS A 90 -9.43 -17.91 1.65
CA LYS A 90 -9.80 -19.02 0.76
C LYS A 90 -11.02 -19.78 1.31
N ALA A 91 -11.93 -20.17 0.44
CA ALA A 91 -13.21 -20.77 0.81
C ALA A 91 -13.05 -21.98 1.76
N GLN A 92 -12.03 -22.79 1.55
CA GLN A 92 -11.75 -23.98 2.36
C GLN A 92 -11.41 -23.69 3.83
N PHE A 93 -10.98 -22.46 4.15
CA PHE A 93 -10.64 -22.02 5.50
C PHE A 93 -11.72 -21.12 6.13
N LYS A 94 -12.88 -21.01 5.49
CA LYS A 94 -14.02 -20.29 6.05
C LYS A 94 -14.93 -21.20 6.84
N ASP A 95 -15.55 -20.65 7.87
CA ASP A 95 -16.72 -21.22 8.53
C ASP A 95 -18.01 -20.89 7.75
N HIS A 96 -19.16 -21.33 8.27
CA HIS A 96 -20.48 -21.05 7.70
C HIS A 96 -20.87 -19.57 7.72
N ALA A 97 -20.24 -18.77 8.57
CA ALA A 97 -20.45 -17.31 8.65
C ALA A 97 -19.45 -16.53 7.76
N GLY A 98 -18.59 -17.22 6.99
CA GLY A 98 -17.59 -16.61 6.12
C GLY A 98 -16.33 -16.11 6.85
N LYS A 99 -16.22 -16.37 8.16
CA LYS A 99 -15.04 -16.02 8.97
C LYS A 99 -13.98 -17.12 8.88
N ILE A 100 -12.76 -16.81 9.36
CA ILE A 100 -11.67 -17.79 9.42
C ILE A 100 -12.04 -18.92 10.39
N ASP A 101 -12.03 -20.15 9.90
CA ASP A 101 -12.15 -21.36 10.72
C ASP A 101 -10.78 -21.76 11.24
N VAL A 102 -10.48 -21.35 12.46
CA VAL A 102 -9.19 -21.62 13.12
C VAL A 102 -8.88 -23.12 13.22
N ARG A 103 -9.90 -23.98 13.34
CA ARG A 103 -9.71 -25.43 13.43
C ARG A 103 -9.20 -25.99 12.10
N LYS A 104 -9.78 -25.55 10.98
CA LYS A 104 -9.32 -25.94 9.64
C LYS A 104 -7.89 -25.46 9.37
N VAL A 105 -7.57 -24.23 9.79
CA VAL A 105 -6.21 -23.69 9.65
C VAL A 105 -5.22 -24.52 10.48
N MET A 106 -5.54 -24.78 11.73
CA MET A 106 -4.70 -25.56 12.64
C MET A 106 -4.48 -26.99 12.14
N SER A 107 -5.52 -27.66 11.66
CA SER A 107 -5.40 -29.03 11.11
C SER A 107 -4.54 -29.10 9.84
N THR A 108 -4.51 -28.02 9.05
CA THR A 108 -3.76 -28.00 7.78
C THR A 108 -2.30 -27.59 7.99
N PHE A 109 -2.04 -26.61 8.85
CA PHE A 109 -0.73 -25.96 8.95
C PHE A 109 -0.05 -26.15 10.32
N GLY A 110 -0.72 -26.75 11.31
CA GLY A 110 -0.19 -26.90 12.66
C GLY A 110 -0.06 -25.58 13.46
N THR A 111 -0.67 -24.50 12.94
CA THR A 111 -0.66 -23.16 13.55
C THR A 111 -2.02 -22.50 13.36
N THR A 112 -2.36 -21.56 14.25
CA THR A 112 -3.60 -20.78 14.17
C THR A 112 -3.57 -19.70 13.07
N MET A 113 -2.39 -19.38 12.55
CA MET A 113 -2.20 -18.35 11.52
C MET A 113 -1.28 -18.87 10.41
N SER A 114 -1.69 -18.68 9.17
CA SER A 114 -0.86 -18.97 7.99
C SER A 114 -1.16 -17.97 6.88
N LYS A 115 -0.11 -17.48 6.21
CA LYS A 115 -0.24 -16.62 5.03
C LYS A 115 -0.92 -17.32 3.85
N TYR A 116 -0.88 -18.63 3.79
CA TYR A 116 -1.44 -19.43 2.70
C TYR A 116 -2.95 -19.64 2.77
N ILE A 117 -3.60 -19.15 3.84
CA ILE A 117 -5.06 -19.13 3.92
C ILE A 117 -5.69 -18.02 3.07
N TYR A 118 -4.89 -17.07 2.61
CA TYR A 118 -5.35 -15.90 1.83
C TYR A 118 -5.13 -16.08 0.34
N GLU A 119 -6.01 -15.47 -0.41
CA GLU A 119 -5.91 -15.20 -1.84
C GLU A 119 -6.12 -13.70 -2.07
N PHE A 120 -5.54 -13.16 -3.13
CA PHE A 120 -5.49 -11.72 -3.38
C PHE A 120 -6.03 -11.41 -4.76
N GLU A 121 -6.76 -10.32 -4.85
CA GLU A 121 -7.22 -9.73 -6.09
C GLU A 121 -6.44 -8.43 -6.34
N LEU A 122 -5.79 -8.32 -7.49
CA LEU A 122 -5.08 -7.10 -7.87
C LEU A 122 -6.10 -6.07 -8.37
N ILE A 123 -5.99 -4.85 -7.87
CA ILE A 123 -6.90 -3.75 -8.20
C ILE A 123 -6.14 -2.68 -8.96
N GLU A 124 -6.63 -2.31 -10.14
CA GLU A 124 -6.15 -1.14 -10.87
C GLU A 124 -7.18 -0.01 -10.87
N ARG A 125 -6.66 1.19 -11.08
CA ARG A 125 -7.45 2.41 -11.17
C ARG A 125 -7.51 2.92 -12.59
N THR A 126 -8.71 3.27 -13.05
CA THR A 126 -8.93 4.06 -14.27
C THR A 126 -9.54 5.41 -13.95
N GLY A 127 -9.38 6.37 -14.87
CA GLY A 127 -9.89 7.73 -14.70
C GLY A 127 -9.02 8.59 -13.79
N SER A 128 -9.50 9.79 -13.48
CA SER A 128 -8.83 10.76 -12.63
C SER A 128 -9.82 11.49 -11.73
N GLY A 129 -9.35 11.93 -10.57
CA GLY A 129 -10.16 12.70 -9.62
C GLY A 129 -11.42 11.94 -9.16
N SER A 130 -12.55 12.62 -9.15
CA SER A 130 -13.86 12.08 -8.74
C SER A 130 -14.39 10.98 -9.67
N THR A 131 -13.90 10.91 -10.90
CA THR A 131 -14.28 9.90 -11.91
C THR A 131 -13.41 8.64 -11.87
N SER A 132 -12.51 8.52 -10.90
CA SER A 132 -11.68 7.32 -10.77
C SER A 132 -12.52 6.10 -10.36
N HIS A 133 -12.33 5.01 -11.09
CA HIS A 133 -12.94 3.71 -10.81
C HIS A 133 -11.85 2.70 -10.51
N PHE A 134 -12.14 1.77 -9.58
CA PHE A 134 -11.28 0.66 -9.24
C PHE A 134 -11.88 -0.62 -9.78
N TYR A 135 -11.09 -1.45 -10.41
CA TYR A 135 -11.55 -2.70 -11.00
C TYR A 135 -10.49 -3.80 -10.83
N PRO A 136 -10.93 -5.06 -10.67
CA PRO A 136 -10.02 -6.20 -10.68
C PRO A 136 -9.32 -6.31 -12.03
N VAL A 137 -8.02 -6.61 -12.00
CA VAL A 137 -7.25 -6.86 -13.22
C VAL A 137 -7.33 -8.34 -13.55
N PRO A 138 -8.02 -8.73 -14.63
CA PRO A 138 -7.94 -10.09 -15.11
C PRO A 138 -6.54 -10.32 -15.67
N ASN A 139 -5.89 -11.38 -15.20
CA ASN A 139 -4.62 -11.79 -15.75
C ASN A 139 -4.85 -12.99 -16.69
N ALA A 140 -4.48 -12.83 -17.96
CA ALA A 140 -4.59 -13.91 -18.96
C ALA A 140 -3.72 -15.14 -18.61
N ALA A 141 -2.72 -14.99 -17.77
CA ALA A 141 -1.81 -16.07 -17.36
C ALA A 141 -2.13 -16.67 -15.97
N PHE A 142 -3.03 -16.06 -15.20
CA PHE A 142 -3.39 -16.49 -13.86
C PHE A 142 -4.90 -16.36 -13.64
N PRO A 143 -5.51 -17.20 -12.78
CA PRO A 143 -6.91 -17.04 -12.40
C PRO A 143 -7.15 -15.65 -11.77
N ASP A 144 -8.40 -15.25 -11.64
CA ASP A 144 -8.83 -13.92 -11.14
C ASP A 144 -8.24 -13.53 -9.79
N ARG A 145 -7.59 -14.48 -9.10
CA ARG A 145 -6.95 -14.29 -7.79
C ARG A 145 -5.57 -14.93 -7.74
N TYR A 146 -4.70 -14.27 -7.01
CA TYR A 146 -3.32 -14.68 -6.77
C TYR A 146 -3.19 -15.34 -5.41
N ASP A 147 -2.38 -16.37 -5.27
CA ASP A 147 -1.93 -16.84 -3.98
C ASP A 147 -0.83 -15.92 -3.40
N TYR A 148 -0.40 -16.24 -2.18
CA TYR A 148 0.61 -15.40 -1.50
C TYR A 148 1.94 -15.32 -2.26
N ASP A 149 2.42 -16.43 -2.81
CA ASP A 149 3.74 -16.46 -3.47
C ASP A 149 3.68 -15.72 -4.82
N GLN A 150 2.60 -15.89 -5.57
CA GLN A 150 2.35 -15.15 -6.81
C GLN A 150 2.30 -13.65 -6.59
N ILE A 151 1.59 -13.17 -5.54
CA ILE A 151 1.52 -11.74 -5.26
C ILE A 151 2.84 -11.19 -4.75
N ALA A 152 3.59 -11.98 -3.96
CA ALA A 152 4.92 -11.60 -3.50
C ALA A 152 5.89 -11.42 -4.67
N ASP A 153 5.85 -12.29 -5.67
CA ASP A 153 6.68 -12.18 -6.88
C ASP A 153 6.26 -10.99 -7.74
N TYR A 154 4.96 -10.74 -7.88
CA TYR A 154 4.46 -9.54 -8.56
C TYR A 154 4.98 -8.25 -7.90
N ILE A 155 4.90 -8.16 -6.57
CA ILE A 155 5.41 -6.99 -5.82
C ILE A 155 6.92 -6.83 -6.03
N ARG A 156 7.70 -7.92 -5.98
CA ARG A 156 9.15 -7.89 -6.23
C ARG A 156 9.47 -7.40 -7.64
N LEU A 157 8.73 -7.85 -8.64
CA LEU A 157 8.89 -7.41 -10.03
C LEU A 157 8.62 -5.91 -10.18
N LYS A 158 7.49 -5.44 -9.64
CA LYS A 158 7.13 -4.00 -9.67
C LYS A 158 8.15 -3.14 -8.94
N TYR A 159 8.67 -3.59 -7.80
CA TYR A 159 9.72 -2.89 -7.07
C TYR A 159 11.02 -2.77 -7.90
N LYS A 160 11.44 -3.84 -8.57
CA LYS A 160 12.61 -3.82 -9.46
C LYS A 160 12.41 -2.84 -10.61
N GLN A 161 11.27 -2.88 -11.29
CA GLN A 161 10.93 -1.97 -12.39
C GLN A 161 10.99 -0.50 -11.94
N LYS A 162 10.39 -0.17 -10.79
CA LYS A 162 10.40 1.19 -10.24
C LYS A 162 11.83 1.67 -9.95
N ARG A 163 12.69 0.83 -9.41
CA ARG A 163 14.10 1.17 -9.17
C ARG A 163 14.85 1.49 -10.45
N THR A 164 14.68 0.69 -11.51
CA THR A 164 15.31 0.93 -12.80
C THR A 164 14.87 2.27 -13.40
N HIS A 165 13.57 2.58 -13.37
CA HIS A 165 13.08 3.88 -13.85
C HIS A 165 13.61 5.06 -13.03
N SER A 166 13.77 4.90 -11.71
CA SER A 166 14.30 5.96 -10.85
C SER A 166 15.79 6.21 -11.11
N SER A 167 16.60 5.17 -11.32
CA SER A 167 18.02 5.33 -11.65
C SER A 167 18.21 6.03 -13.00
N VAL A 168 17.52 5.60 -14.04
CA VAL A 168 17.57 6.24 -15.37
C VAL A 168 17.19 7.73 -15.30
N ARG A 169 16.20 8.08 -14.49
CA ARG A 169 15.78 9.48 -14.31
C ARG A 169 16.80 10.33 -13.57
N ILE A 170 17.49 9.77 -12.58
CA ILE A 170 18.55 10.45 -11.83
C ILE A 170 19.77 10.64 -12.75
N ASP A 171 20.14 9.63 -13.51
CA ASP A 171 21.26 9.71 -14.45
C ASP A 171 21.00 10.78 -15.52
N ALA A 172 19.79 10.83 -16.08
CA ALA A 172 19.39 11.88 -17.02
C ALA A 172 19.43 13.28 -16.41
N LEU A 173 19.05 13.46 -15.14
CA LEU A 173 19.15 14.75 -14.47
C LEU A 173 20.58 15.19 -14.21
N ASN A 174 21.49 14.25 -13.95
CA ASN A 174 22.91 14.53 -13.73
C ASN A 174 23.65 14.89 -15.05
N GLU A 175 23.13 14.46 -16.20
CA GLU A 175 23.68 14.85 -17.52
C GLU A 175 23.35 16.31 -17.90
N TYR A 176 22.38 16.95 -17.26
CA TYR A 176 21.96 18.33 -17.49
C TYR A 176 22.45 19.32 -16.41
N ALA A 177 23.18 18.86 -15.39
CA ALA A 177 23.72 19.68 -14.32
C ALA A 177 25.22 19.94 -14.54
#